data_5d0a94a9a9c0ecd75a91095b23d99f80
#
_entry.id   5d0a94a9a9c0ecd75a91095b23d99f80
#
_cell.length_a   1.000
_cell.length_b   1.000
_cell.length_c   1.000
_cell.angle_alpha   90.00
_cell.angle_beta   90.00
_cell.angle_gamma   90.00
#
_symmetry.space_group_name_H-M   'P 1'
#
loop_
_entity.id
_entity.type
_entity.pdbx_description
1 polymer ?
#
loop_
_entity_poly.entity_id
_entity_poly.type
_entity_poly.pdbx_seq_one_letter_code
_entity_poly.pdbx_strand_id
1 'polypeptide(L)'
;MDTNAINSDRHNDQHETVIQATAVSRGVAAGRAVCLFGTKRQYFLTHIENSAIDHEIGRFRTAVTTASKQLNDLIKSPDIKAKSSGDIFDAHLMMLEHSTLAADVEAFIRSALVTAEWALRRVAENFSNKQAAVSDANLRDRIADFEDLCDRVLNALDGKAVTLPVITSDSVIVASIIRPSTLIELGRQKPSAIVTEHGGWTSHSFILARELKIPAVTGVKSALKLIRDGTSLSVDGFTGALTIDPSSETLEQIKSHTFVAEPIKFDAASTRSTTIDGREIILRANIDLVDPAPLLAQTAA
;
A
#
# COMPACT_ATOMS: atom_id res chain seq x y z
N MET A 1 44.77 15.06 -47.00
CA MET A 1 43.30 15.30 -47.08
C MET A 1 42.70 14.65 -45.88
N ASP A 2 42.56 15.46 -44.84
CA ASP A 2 42.18 15.01 -43.52
C ASP A 2 40.65 14.97 -43.40
N THR A 3 40.16 13.78 -43.11
CA THR A 3 38.73 13.61 -42.79
C THR A 3 38.58 13.59 -41.28
N ASN A 4 38.15 14.73 -40.72
CA ASN A 4 37.77 14.88 -39.34
C ASN A 4 36.58 13.96 -39.02
N ALA A 5 36.81 12.93 -38.23
CA ALA A 5 35.76 12.19 -37.54
C ALA A 5 35.31 13.01 -36.33
N ILE A 6 34.16 13.62 -36.45
CA ILE A 6 33.51 14.29 -35.35
C ILE A 6 32.95 13.21 -34.41
N ASN A 7 33.68 13.03 -33.33
CA ASN A 7 33.28 12.18 -32.22
C ASN A 7 32.13 12.89 -31.47
N SER A 8 30.91 12.47 -31.71
CA SER A 8 29.73 13.01 -31.02
C SER A 8 29.43 12.17 -29.77
N ASP A 9 30.32 12.25 -28.78
CA ASP A 9 29.97 11.90 -27.41
C ASP A 9 29.08 13.01 -26.82
N ARG A 10 27.81 12.92 -27.17
CA ARG A 10 26.79 13.64 -26.37
C ARG A 10 26.62 12.86 -25.05
N HIS A 11 27.46 13.15 -24.08
CA HIS A 11 27.13 12.93 -22.68
C HIS A 11 25.84 13.71 -22.42
N ASN A 12 24.73 12.99 -22.37
CA ASN A 12 23.46 13.51 -21.93
C ASN A 12 23.57 13.58 -20.39
N ASP A 13 24.07 14.68 -19.85
CA ASP A 13 24.02 15.00 -18.43
C ASP A 13 22.54 15.21 -18.09
N GLN A 14 21.80 14.12 -17.92
CA GLN A 14 20.51 14.14 -17.26
C GLN A 14 20.80 14.49 -15.81
N HIS A 15 20.41 15.69 -15.40
CA HIS A 15 20.56 16.12 -14.02
C HIS A 15 19.70 15.23 -13.12
N GLU A 16 20.39 14.39 -12.35
CA GLU A 16 19.81 13.61 -11.27
C GLU A 16 19.06 14.53 -10.32
N THR A 17 17.80 14.22 -10.02
CA THR A 17 16.98 15.01 -9.07
C THR A 17 16.73 14.20 -7.82
N VAL A 18 17.25 14.68 -6.69
CA VAL A 18 17.05 14.05 -5.38
C VAL A 18 15.92 14.74 -4.64
N ILE A 19 14.95 13.98 -4.18
CA ILE A 19 13.82 14.43 -3.37
C ILE A 19 13.92 13.77 -2.00
N GLN A 20 13.87 14.56 -0.95
CA GLN A 20 13.79 14.05 0.42
C GLN A 20 12.34 13.73 0.75
N ALA A 21 12.07 12.46 0.96
CA ALA A 21 10.78 11.88 1.36
C ALA A 21 10.89 11.28 2.77
N THR A 22 9.84 10.64 3.22
CA THR A 22 9.82 9.92 4.50
C THR A 22 10.04 8.43 4.27
N ALA A 23 11.07 7.85 4.88
CA ALA A 23 11.31 6.42 4.89
C ALA A 23 10.23 5.68 5.68
N VAL A 24 9.58 4.67 5.09
CA VAL A 24 8.51 3.89 5.73
C VAL A 24 8.72 2.37 5.64
N SER A 25 9.58 1.90 4.75
CA SER A 25 10.03 0.50 4.70
C SER A 25 11.48 0.44 4.27
N ARG A 26 12.31 -0.23 5.04
CA ARG A 26 13.77 -0.28 4.88
C ARG A 26 14.17 -1.06 3.61
N GLY A 27 15.27 -0.63 3.02
CA GLY A 27 15.91 -1.22 1.86
C GLY A 27 16.28 -0.17 0.83
N VAL A 28 17.16 -0.54 -0.10
CA VAL A 28 17.56 0.31 -1.22
C VAL A 28 17.28 -0.44 -2.50
N ALA A 29 16.67 0.23 -3.46
CA ALA A 29 16.34 -0.37 -4.74
C ALA A 29 16.34 0.68 -5.85
N ALA A 30 16.57 0.22 -7.07
CA ALA A 30 16.40 1.02 -8.28
C ALA A 30 15.52 0.27 -9.27
N GLY A 31 14.87 1.00 -10.17
CA GLY A 31 14.02 0.41 -11.19
C GLY A 31 13.27 1.44 -12.02
N ARG A 32 12.33 0.96 -12.81
CA ARG A 32 11.48 1.79 -13.67
C ARG A 32 10.15 2.08 -13.02
N ALA A 33 9.73 3.35 -13.07
CA ALA A 33 8.47 3.78 -12.54
C ALA A 33 7.28 3.10 -13.24
N VAL A 34 6.33 2.63 -12.45
CA VAL A 34 5.00 2.22 -12.87
C VAL A 34 3.99 3.04 -12.08
N CYS A 35 3.35 4.00 -12.75
CA CYS A 35 2.46 4.95 -12.11
C CYS A 35 1.05 4.36 -11.96
N LEU A 36 0.58 4.25 -10.73
CA LEU A 36 -0.79 3.87 -10.44
C LEU A 36 -1.66 5.12 -10.35
N PHE A 37 -2.28 5.46 -11.45
CA PHE A 37 -3.30 6.50 -11.45
C PHE A 37 -4.58 5.91 -10.86
N GLY A 38 -5.02 6.43 -9.73
CA GLY A 38 -6.31 6.04 -9.16
C GLY A 38 -7.41 6.34 -10.18
N THR A 39 -8.03 5.32 -10.73
CA THR A 39 -9.20 5.50 -11.56
C THR A 39 -10.36 5.96 -10.68
N LYS A 40 -10.55 7.29 -10.55
CA LYS A 40 -11.80 7.82 -10.01
C LYS A 40 -12.89 7.47 -11.02
N ARG A 41 -13.57 6.35 -10.82
CA ARG A 41 -14.73 6.00 -11.61
C ARG A 41 -15.81 7.04 -11.35
N GLN A 42 -16.34 7.60 -12.42
CA GLN A 42 -17.50 8.46 -12.32
C GLN A 42 -18.74 7.57 -12.38
N TYR A 43 -19.47 7.52 -11.29
CA TYR A 43 -20.79 6.92 -11.25
C TYR A 43 -21.81 8.05 -11.41
N PHE A 44 -22.71 7.90 -12.36
CA PHE A 44 -23.74 8.87 -12.60
C PHE A 44 -24.97 8.53 -11.76
N LEU A 45 -25.69 9.56 -11.31
CA LEU A 45 -26.97 9.39 -10.67
C LEU A 45 -27.92 8.74 -11.67
N THR A 46 -28.31 7.52 -11.39
CA THR A 46 -29.29 6.77 -12.19
C THR A 46 -30.43 6.37 -11.29
N HIS A 47 -31.62 6.83 -11.62
CA HIS A 47 -32.85 6.46 -10.92
C HIS A 47 -33.38 5.12 -11.41
N ILE A 48 -33.98 4.38 -10.50
CA ILE A 48 -34.63 3.10 -10.76
C ILE A 48 -36.14 3.21 -10.46
N GLU A 49 -36.91 2.34 -11.03
CA GLU A 49 -38.32 2.20 -10.69
C GLU A 49 -38.51 1.40 -9.40
N ASN A 50 -39.64 1.59 -8.72
CA ASN A 50 -39.96 0.85 -7.50
C ASN A 50 -39.91 -0.67 -7.69
N SER A 51 -40.27 -1.16 -8.87
CA SER A 51 -40.20 -2.58 -9.25
C SER A 51 -38.79 -3.15 -9.29
N ALA A 52 -37.76 -2.32 -9.45
CA ALA A 52 -36.35 -2.72 -9.54
C ALA A 52 -35.61 -2.72 -8.21
N ILE A 53 -36.22 -2.22 -7.13
CA ILE A 53 -35.55 -2.08 -5.80
C ILE A 53 -34.96 -3.41 -5.32
N ASP A 54 -35.78 -4.47 -5.29
CA ASP A 54 -35.34 -5.76 -4.77
C ASP A 54 -34.26 -6.39 -5.65
N HIS A 55 -34.31 -6.15 -6.97
CA HIS A 55 -33.23 -6.54 -7.89
C HIS A 55 -31.94 -5.80 -7.59
N GLU A 56 -31.95 -4.49 -7.39
CA GLU A 56 -30.76 -3.70 -7.06
C GLU A 56 -30.16 -4.10 -5.72
N ILE A 57 -30.99 -4.34 -4.71
CA ILE A 57 -30.51 -4.85 -3.42
C ILE A 57 -29.90 -6.25 -3.57
N GLY A 58 -30.49 -7.11 -4.40
CA GLY A 58 -29.92 -8.42 -4.73
C GLY A 58 -28.55 -8.33 -5.39
N ARG A 59 -28.39 -7.42 -6.36
CA ARG A 59 -27.09 -7.11 -6.99
C ARG A 59 -26.06 -6.68 -5.96
N PHE A 60 -26.43 -5.73 -5.10
CA PHE A 60 -25.55 -5.22 -4.04
C PHE A 60 -25.09 -6.34 -3.09
N ARG A 61 -26.01 -7.16 -2.58
CA ARG A 61 -25.68 -8.28 -1.70
C ARG A 61 -24.75 -9.30 -2.36
N THR A 62 -24.99 -9.59 -3.63
CA THR A 62 -24.11 -10.45 -4.42
C THR A 62 -22.71 -9.87 -4.56
N ALA A 63 -22.61 -8.56 -4.78
CA ALA A 63 -21.33 -7.85 -4.87
C ALA A 63 -20.56 -7.86 -3.53
N VAL A 64 -21.26 -7.64 -2.40
CA VAL A 64 -20.67 -7.76 -1.06
C VAL A 64 -20.13 -9.16 -0.82
N THR A 65 -20.91 -10.19 -1.12
CA THR A 65 -20.48 -11.59 -0.98
C THR A 65 -19.26 -11.89 -1.86
N THR A 66 -19.23 -11.37 -3.08
CA THR A 66 -18.09 -11.53 -4.00
C THR A 66 -16.85 -10.83 -3.46
N ALA A 67 -17.00 -9.59 -2.96
CA ALA A 67 -15.92 -8.82 -2.35
C ALA A 67 -15.36 -9.53 -1.10
N SER A 68 -16.23 -10.04 -0.21
CA SER A 68 -15.83 -10.81 0.96
C SER A 68 -15.07 -12.08 0.58
N LYS A 69 -15.53 -12.80 -0.46
CA LYS A 69 -14.83 -14.00 -0.95
C LYS A 69 -13.44 -13.64 -1.48
N GLN A 70 -13.33 -12.61 -2.32
CA GLN A 70 -12.03 -12.16 -2.84
C GLN A 70 -11.07 -11.77 -1.71
N LEU A 71 -11.56 -11.08 -0.67
CA LEU A 71 -10.76 -10.72 0.49
C LEU A 71 -10.30 -11.95 1.27
N ASN A 72 -11.20 -12.91 1.52
CA ASN A 72 -10.87 -14.20 2.13
C ASN A 72 -9.81 -14.99 1.34
N ASP A 73 -9.88 -14.97 0.01
CA ASP A 73 -8.91 -15.64 -0.85
C ASP A 73 -7.53 -14.95 -0.76
N LEU A 74 -7.49 -13.62 -0.57
CA LEU A 74 -6.25 -12.88 -0.28
C LEU A 74 -5.66 -13.28 1.08
N ILE A 75 -6.48 -13.31 2.14
CA ILE A 75 -6.07 -13.70 3.51
C ILE A 75 -5.49 -15.12 3.53
N LYS A 76 -6.12 -16.04 2.78
CA LYS A 76 -5.69 -17.45 2.72
C LYS A 76 -4.45 -17.67 1.86
N SER A 77 -3.93 -16.64 1.19
CA SER A 77 -2.74 -16.81 0.36
C SER A 77 -1.51 -17.14 1.22
N PRO A 78 -0.59 -17.99 0.75
CA PRO A 78 0.60 -18.38 1.50
C PRO A 78 1.46 -17.19 1.93
N ASP A 79 1.46 -16.14 1.11
CA ASP A 79 2.25 -14.92 1.34
C ASP A 79 1.77 -14.12 2.55
N ILE A 80 0.48 -14.27 2.93
CA ILE A 80 -0.13 -13.54 4.05
C ILE A 80 -0.25 -14.44 5.29
N LYS A 81 -0.54 -15.74 5.12
CA LYS A 81 -0.74 -16.67 6.25
C LYS A 81 0.44 -16.76 7.21
N ALA A 82 1.64 -16.44 6.76
CA ALA A 82 2.84 -16.45 7.57
C ALA A 82 3.09 -15.12 8.31
N LYS A 83 2.17 -14.16 8.24
CA LYS A 83 2.43 -12.77 8.67
C LYS A 83 1.20 -12.22 9.41
N SER A 84 1.44 -11.36 10.39
CA SER A 84 0.43 -10.68 11.22
C SER A 84 -0.61 -9.82 10.44
N SER A 85 -0.37 -9.63 9.15
CA SER A 85 -1.26 -8.92 8.24
C SER A 85 -2.67 -9.53 8.12
N GLY A 86 -2.86 -10.79 8.53
CA GLY A 86 -4.17 -11.44 8.58
C GLY A 86 -5.17 -10.63 9.38
N ASP A 87 -4.77 -10.09 10.52
CA ASP A 87 -5.64 -9.34 11.43
C ASP A 87 -6.22 -8.07 10.79
N ILE A 88 -5.45 -7.42 9.90
CA ILE A 88 -5.90 -6.23 9.15
C ILE A 88 -7.08 -6.58 8.24
N PHE A 89 -6.97 -7.70 7.53
CA PHE A 89 -8.01 -8.15 6.60
C PHE A 89 -9.19 -8.79 7.31
N ASP A 90 -8.97 -9.41 8.47
CA ASP A 90 -10.07 -9.89 9.32
C ASP A 90 -10.92 -8.71 9.79
N ALA A 91 -10.30 -7.58 10.17
CA ALA A 91 -11.02 -6.35 10.48
C ALA A 91 -11.80 -5.81 9.26
N HIS A 92 -11.20 -5.84 8.06
CA HIS A 92 -11.88 -5.45 6.81
C HIS A 92 -13.08 -6.38 6.52
N LEU A 93 -12.92 -7.67 6.71
CA LEU A 93 -13.99 -8.65 6.53
C LEU A 93 -15.13 -8.40 7.52
N MET A 94 -14.82 -8.16 8.80
CA MET A 94 -15.81 -7.78 9.81
C MET A 94 -16.55 -6.49 9.45
N MET A 95 -15.84 -5.51 8.85
CA MET A 95 -16.48 -4.28 8.36
C MET A 95 -17.47 -4.56 7.22
N LEU A 96 -17.19 -5.49 6.31
CA LEU A 96 -18.12 -5.87 5.24
C LEU A 96 -19.31 -6.67 5.76
N GLU A 97 -19.10 -7.61 6.69
CA GLU A 97 -20.11 -8.59 7.10
C GLU A 97 -20.99 -8.07 8.25
N HIS A 98 -20.45 -7.26 9.15
CA HIS A 98 -21.11 -6.87 10.40
C HIS A 98 -21.31 -5.36 10.57
N SER A 99 -20.95 -4.53 9.56
CA SER A 99 -21.16 -3.08 9.67
C SER A 99 -22.57 -2.66 9.28
N THR A 100 -22.93 -1.44 9.68
CA THR A 100 -24.17 -0.78 9.23
C THR A 100 -24.15 -0.43 7.75
N LEU A 101 -22.98 -0.54 7.09
CA LEU A 101 -22.79 -0.15 5.68
C LEU A 101 -23.84 -0.79 4.76
N ALA A 102 -24.01 -2.11 4.88
CA ALA A 102 -24.96 -2.82 4.03
C ALA A 102 -26.41 -2.33 4.27
N ALA A 103 -26.80 -2.16 5.53
CA ALA A 103 -28.12 -1.65 5.89
C ALA A 103 -28.32 -0.20 5.41
N ASP A 104 -27.30 0.65 5.54
CA ASP A 104 -27.35 2.05 5.12
C ASP A 104 -27.48 2.16 3.60
N VAL A 105 -26.74 1.33 2.84
CA VAL A 105 -26.83 1.29 1.37
C VAL A 105 -28.21 0.79 0.92
N GLU A 106 -28.72 -0.29 1.51
CA GLU A 106 -30.05 -0.82 1.18
C GLU A 106 -31.16 0.19 1.50
N ALA A 107 -31.07 0.87 2.64
CA ALA A 107 -32.01 1.93 3.01
C ALA A 107 -31.94 3.11 2.03
N PHE A 108 -30.74 3.46 1.56
CA PHE A 108 -30.55 4.54 0.59
C PHE A 108 -31.12 4.16 -0.79
N ILE A 109 -30.90 2.91 -1.25
CA ILE A 109 -31.51 2.41 -2.51
C ILE A 109 -33.03 2.54 -2.43
N ARG A 110 -33.65 2.09 -1.34
CA ARG A 110 -35.11 2.14 -1.17
C ARG A 110 -35.65 3.57 -1.10
N SER A 111 -34.98 4.46 -0.38
CA SER A 111 -35.47 5.82 -0.14
C SER A 111 -35.23 6.77 -1.32
N ALA A 112 -34.09 6.63 -1.99
CA ALA A 112 -33.69 7.53 -3.08
C ALA A 112 -34.00 6.99 -4.49
N LEU A 113 -34.41 5.70 -4.60
CA LEU A 113 -34.70 5.03 -5.86
C LEU A 113 -33.51 5.14 -6.84
N VAL A 114 -32.35 4.73 -6.41
CA VAL A 114 -31.09 4.85 -7.18
C VAL A 114 -30.39 3.48 -7.29
N THR A 115 -29.46 3.40 -8.24
CA THR A 115 -28.64 2.19 -8.43
C THR A 115 -27.75 1.91 -7.21
N ALA A 116 -27.36 0.65 -7.05
CA ALA A 116 -26.49 0.19 -5.96
C ALA A 116 -25.13 0.90 -5.95
N GLU A 117 -24.56 1.16 -7.11
CA GLU A 117 -23.28 1.88 -7.27
C GLU A 117 -23.36 3.29 -6.71
N TRP A 118 -24.42 4.02 -7.08
CA TRP A 118 -24.63 5.38 -6.60
C TRP A 118 -24.90 5.41 -5.09
N ALA A 119 -25.75 4.50 -4.60
CA ALA A 119 -26.05 4.39 -3.17
C ALA A 119 -24.78 4.12 -2.34
N LEU A 120 -23.99 3.12 -2.73
CA LEU A 120 -22.73 2.80 -2.04
C LEU A 120 -21.78 3.98 -2.03
N ARG A 121 -21.64 4.67 -3.18
CA ARG A 121 -20.78 5.85 -3.28
C ARG A 121 -21.20 6.96 -2.35
N ARG A 122 -22.50 7.27 -2.29
CA ARG A 122 -23.04 8.33 -1.41
C ARG A 122 -22.89 7.98 0.06
N VAL A 123 -23.13 6.74 0.44
CA VAL A 123 -22.94 6.28 1.83
C VAL A 123 -21.44 6.37 2.19
N ALA A 124 -20.55 5.96 1.31
CA ALA A 124 -19.10 6.05 1.51
C ALA A 124 -18.63 7.51 1.65
N GLU A 125 -19.07 8.41 0.77
CA GLU A 125 -18.76 9.85 0.86
C GLU A 125 -19.25 10.46 2.16
N ASN A 126 -20.46 10.12 2.59
CA ASN A 126 -21.03 10.61 3.86
C ASN A 126 -20.21 10.11 5.06
N PHE A 127 -19.75 8.86 5.03
CA PHE A 127 -18.88 8.31 6.07
C PHE A 127 -17.55 9.06 6.10
N SER A 128 -16.87 9.19 4.96
CA SER A 128 -15.58 9.89 4.86
C SER A 128 -15.68 11.34 5.31
N ASN A 129 -16.74 12.07 4.93
CA ASN A 129 -16.96 13.46 5.31
C ASN A 129 -17.21 13.61 6.83
N LYS A 130 -17.97 12.71 7.45
CA LYS A 130 -18.19 12.73 8.90
C LYS A 130 -16.88 12.51 9.66
N GLN A 131 -16.03 11.62 9.17
CA GLN A 131 -14.75 11.32 9.79
C GLN A 131 -13.70 12.40 9.54
N ALA A 132 -13.68 13.02 8.36
CA ALA A 132 -12.75 14.09 8.02
C ALA A 132 -12.91 15.35 8.90
N ALA A 133 -14.07 15.53 9.54
CA ALA A 133 -14.32 16.62 10.50
C ALA A 133 -13.51 16.45 11.80
N VAL A 134 -12.92 15.28 12.06
CA VAL A 134 -12.13 14.98 13.26
C VAL A 134 -10.65 14.97 12.87
N SER A 135 -9.84 15.82 13.50
CA SER A 135 -8.42 16.03 13.15
C SER A 135 -7.47 14.94 13.71
N ASP A 136 -7.77 13.66 13.50
CA ASP A 136 -6.94 12.56 13.97
C ASP A 136 -6.23 11.85 12.78
N ALA A 137 -4.90 11.69 12.87
CA ALA A 137 -4.11 11.01 11.84
C ALA A 137 -4.53 9.54 11.65
N ASN A 138 -4.90 8.84 12.73
CA ASN A 138 -5.37 7.45 12.67
C ASN A 138 -6.70 7.32 11.93
N LEU A 139 -7.49 8.39 11.90
CA LEU A 139 -8.76 8.41 11.19
C LEU A 139 -8.60 8.39 9.67
N ARG A 140 -7.53 9.01 9.15
CA ARG A 140 -7.25 9.01 7.71
C ARG A 140 -6.94 7.62 7.19
N ASP A 141 -6.21 6.83 7.96
CA ASP A 141 -5.90 5.44 7.59
C ASP A 141 -7.19 4.60 7.57
N ARG A 142 -8.09 4.78 8.55
CA ARG A 142 -9.40 4.10 8.57
C ARG A 142 -10.31 4.51 7.41
N ILE A 143 -10.27 5.77 6.99
CA ILE A 143 -11.02 6.23 5.80
C ILE A 143 -10.47 5.53 4.55
N ALA A 144 -9.15 5.45 4.40
CA ALA A 144 -8.53 4.79 3.26
C ALA A 144 -8.86 3.29 3.20
N ASP A 145 -8.88 2.61 4.34
CA ASP A 145 -9.28 1.21 4.45
C ASP A 145 -10.77 1.01 4.08
N PHE A 146 -11.63 1.89 4.58
CA PHE A 146 -13.05 1.85 4.25
C PHE A 146 -13.31 2.12 2.75
N GLU A 147 -12.60 3.08 2.16
CA GLU A 147 -12.65 3.35 0.73
C GLU A 147 -12.16 2.16 -0.11
N ASP A 148 -11.12 1.44 0.35
CA ASP A 148 -10.64 0.22 -0.31
C ASP A 148 -11.75 -0.85 -0.37
N LEU A 149 -12.48 -1.04 0.74
CA LEU A 149 -13.62 -1.96 0.80
C LEU A 149 -14.75 -1.54 -0.14
N CYS A 150 -15.12 -0.26 -0.12
CA CYS A 150 -16.17 0.27 -1.00
C CYS A 150 -15.81 0.10 -2.49
N ASP A 151 -14.57 0.39 -2.86
CA ASP A 151 -14.11 0.22 -4.24
C ASP A 151 -14.09 -1.26 -4.67
N ARG A 152 -13.80 -2.17 -3.75
CA ARG A 152 -13.88 -3.62 -4.01
C ARG A 152 -15.32 -4.06 -4.30
N VAL A 153 -16.28 -3.58 -3.51
CA VAL A 153 -17.70 -3.85 -3.77
C VAL A 153 -18.16 -3.22 -5.08
N LEU A 154 -17.73 -1.98 -5.39
CA LEU A 154 -18.02 -1.33 -6.68
C LEU A 154 -17.45 -2.11 -7.86
N ASN A 155 -16.23 -2.64 -7.74
CA ASN A 155 -15.65 -3.51 -8.77
C ASN A 155 -16.47 -4.78 -8.99
N ALA A 156 -16.98 -5.37 -7.91
CA ALA A 156 -17.82 -6.56 -7.98
C ALA A 156 -19.19 -6.25 -8.61
N LEU A 157 -19.79 -5.08 -8.33
CA LEU A 157 -21.02 -4.60 -8.98
C LEU A 157 -20.84 -4.42 -10.49
N ASP A 158 -19.71 -3.86 -10.92
CA ASP A 158 -19.36 -3.66 -12.32
C ASP A 158 -19.04 -4.98 -13.05
N GLY A 159 -18.89 -6.09 -12.32
CA GLY A 159 -18.43 -7.37 -12.89
C GLY A 159 -17.01 -7.31 -13.47
N LYS A 160 -16.21 -6.33 -13.04
CA LYS A 160 -14.84 -6.13 -13.53
C LYS A 160 -13.84 -6.63 -12.50
N ALA A 161 -12.90 -7.45 -12.95
CA ALA A 161 -11.71 -7.73 -12.17
C ALA A 161 -10.90 -6.44 -12.00
N VAL A 162 -10.28 -6.26 -10.83
CA VAL A 162 -9.29 -5.20 -10.63
C VAL A 162 -8.12 -5.50 -11.57
N THR A 163 -7.98 -4.71 -12.63
CA THR A 163 -6.86 -4.85 -13.55
C THR A 163 -5.71 -4.00 -13.02
N LEU A 164 -4.76 -4.65 -12.39
CA LEU A 164 -3.49 -4.02 -12.01
C LEU A 164 -2.52 -4.09 -13.19
N PRO A 165 -1.60 -3.11 -13.31
CA PRO A 165 -0.56 -3.20 -14.31
C PRO A 165 0.31 -4.43 -14.07
N VAL A 166 0.82 -4.99 -15.14
CA VAL A 166 1.88 -6.01 -15.05
C VAL A 166 3.15 -5.30 -14.61
N ILE A 167 3.70 -5.74 -13.50
CA ILE A 167 4.96 -5.21 -12.96
C ILE A 167 6.02 -6.30 -12.98
N THR A 168 7.26 -5.89 -12.97
CA THR A 168 8.44 -6.76 -12.93
C THR A 168 9.23 -6.50 -11.66
N SER A 169 10.24 -7.33 -11.39
CA SER A 169 11.10 -7.15 -10.23
C SER A 169 11.96 -5.88 -10.27
N ASP A 170 11.97 -5.18 -11.41
CA ASP A 170 12.63 -3.90 -11.60
C ASP A 170 11.64 -2.71 -11.63
N SER A 171 10.40 -2.94 -11.31
CA SER A 171 9.37 -1.90 -11.28
C SER A 171 9.35 -1.19 -9.93
N VAL A 172 9.38 0.14 -9.95
CA VAL A 172 9.10 1.01 -8.80
C VAL A 172 7.68 1.52 -8.91
N ILE A 173 6.84 1.14 -7.97
CA ILE A 173 5.43 1.54 -7.94
C ILE A 173 5.34 2.99 -7.48
N VAL A 174 4.70 3.85 -8.26
CA VAL A 174 4.42 5.25 -7.91
C VAL A 174 2.92 5.46 -7.82
N ALA A 175 2.44 5.92 -6.67
CA ALA A 175 1.01 6.12 -6.44
C ALA A 175 0.74 7.36 -5.57
N SER A 176 -0.47 7.91 -5.64
CA SER A 176 -0.87 8.92 -4.65
C SER A 176 -1.04 8.30 -3.26
N ILE A 177 -1.80 7.21 -3.20
CA ILE A 177 -1.96 6.33 -2.04
C ILE A 177 -1.93 4.90 -2.57
N ILE A 178 -1.27 4.00 -1.85
CA ILE A 178 -1.37 2.57 -2.12
C ILE A 178 -2.27 1.92 -1.06
N ARG A 179 -3.23 1.13 -1.51
CA ARG A 179 -4.18 0.45 -0.64
C ARG A 179 -3.65 -0.92 -0.22
N PRO A 180 -4.01 -1.43 0.96
CA PRO A 180 -3.55 -2.72 1.44
C PRO A 180 -3.81 -3.86 0.44
N SER A 181 -5.02 -3.93 -0.10
CA SER A 181 -5.40 -4.97 -1.07
C SER A 181 -4.59 -4.90 -2.35
N THR A 182 -4.40 -3.69 -2.88
CA THR A 182 -3.58 -3.42 -4.06
C THR A 182 -2.11 -3.80 -3.82
N LEU A 183 -1.59 -3.45 -2.64
CA LEU A 183 -0.21 -3.76 -2.29
C LEU A 183 0.06 -5.27 -2.24
N ILE A 184 -0.87 -6.07 -1.73
CA ILE A 184 -0.72 -7.52 -1.70
C ILE A 184 -0.68 -8.09 -3.11
N GLU A 185 -1.60 -7.67 -3.96
CA GLU A 185 -1.67 -8.17 -5.34
C GLU A 185 -0.41 -7.80 -6.13
N LEU A 186 0.10 -6.56 -5.96
CA LEU A 186 1.34 -6.12 -6.57
C LEU A 186 2.58 -6.75 -5.91
N GLY A 187 2.54 -6.95 -4.60
CA GLY A 187 3.63 -7.57 -3.84
C GLY A 187 3.96 -8.99 -4.30
N ARG A 188 2.96 -9.73 -4.81
CA ARG A 188 3.17 -11.04 -5.45
C ARG A 188 4.07 -10.98 -6.67
N GLN A 189 4.06 -9.87 -7.38
CA GLN A 189 4.91 -9.64 -8.55
C GLN A 189 6.30 -9.12 -8.16
N LYS A 190 6.55 -8.89 -6.85
CA LYS A 190 7.83 -8.48 -6.26
C LYS A 190 8.40 -7.20 -6.87
N PRO A 191 7.70 -6.06 -6.76
CA PRO A 191 8.25 -4.79 -7.20
C PRO A 191 9.54 -4.46 -6.45
N SER A 192 10.43 -3.68 -7.07
CA SER A 192 11.68 -3.27 -6.44
C SER A 192 11.46 -2.26 -5.31
N ALA A 193 10.53 -1.33 -5.44
CA ALA A 193 10.22 -0.33 -4.41
C ALA A 193 8.83 0.29 -4.59
N ILE A 194 8.44 1.09 -3.60
CA ILE A 194 7.18 1.84 -3.58
C ILE A 194 7.45 3.30 -3.23
N VAL A 195 6.83 4.21 -3.98
CA VAL A 195 6.84 5.66 -3.77
C VAL A 195 5.42 6.16 -3.69
N THR A 196 5.05 6.90 -2.62
CA THR A 196 3.72 7.46 -2.50
C THR A 196 3.71 8.95 -2.13
N GLU A 197 2.62 9.64 -2.49
CA GLU A 197 2.39 11.01 -2.06
C GLU A 197 1.92 11.08 -0.61
N HIS A 198 1.10 10.11 -0.21
CA HIS A 198 0.44 10.07 1.10
C HIS A 198 0.58 8.71 1.77
N GLY A 199 0.46 8.71 3.09
CA GLY A 199 0.52 7.56 3.96
C GLY A 199 1.46 7.81 5.13
N GLY A 200 1.29 7.09 6.23
CA GLY A 200 2.10 7.20 7.43
C GLY A 200 2.85 5.92 7.75
N TRP A 201 3.80 5.99 8.67
CA TRP A 201 4.52 4.82 9.18
C TRP A 201 3.59 3.72 9.72
N THR A 202 2.48 4.15 10.33
CA THR A 202 1.48 3.27 10.96
C THR A 202 0.40 2.79 9.99
N SER A 203 0.38 3.28 8.74
CA SER A 203 -0.64 2.84 7.79
C SER A 203 -0.52 1.35 7.48
N HIS A 204 -1.64 0.69 7.30
CA HIS A 204 -1.73 -0.73 7.01
C HIS A 204 -0.92 -1.12 5.76
N SER A 205 -0.93 -0.29 4.73
CA SER A 205 -0.13 -0.52 3.52
C SER A 205 1.37 -0.57 3.81
N PHE A 206 1.91 0.32 4.67
CA PHE A 206 3.34 0.30 4.96
C PHE A 206 3.73 -0.74 6.02
N ILE A 207 2.80 -1.18 6.87
CA ILE A 207 3.00 -2.39 7.67
C ILE A 207 3.21 -3.58 6.73
N LEU A 208 2.35 -3.75 5.73
CA LEU A 208 2.46 -4.78 4.70
C LEU A 208 3.75 -4.66 3.86
N ALA A 209 4.13 -3.43 3.45
CA ALA A 209 5.37 -3.22 2.70
C ALA A 209 6.61 -3.71 3.48
N ARG A 210 6.66 -3.42 4.79
CA ARG A 210 7.73 -3.92 5.68
C ARG A 210 7.74 -5.43 5.79
N GLU A 211 6.58 -6.07 5.93
CA GLU A 211 6.46 -7.51 5.98
C GLU A 211 6.88 -8.17 4.67
N LEU A 212 6.50 -7.58 3.55
CA LEU A 212 6.91 -8.04 2.21
C LEU A 212 8.36 -7.68 1.88
N LYS A 213 9.04 -6.91 2.78
CA LYS A 213 10.42 -6.42 2.58
C LYS A 213 10.58 -5.61 1.30
N ILE A 214 9.56 -4.84 0.93
CA ILE A 214 9.61 -3.94 -0.21
C ILE A 214 10.04 -2.56 0.28
N PRO A 215 11.18 -2.00 -0.19
CA PRO A 215 11.61 -0.66 0.14
C PRO A 215 10.53 0.38 -0.20
N ALA A 216 10.26 1.33 0.71
CA ALA A 216 9.23 2.30 0.46
C ALA A 216 9.52 3.67 1.08
N VAL A 217 9.13 4.71 0.34
CA VAL A 217 9.14 6.10 0.78
C VAL A 217 7.77 6.75 0.53
N THR A 218 7.40 7.70 1.37
CA THR A 218 6.14 8.44 1.30
C THR A 218 6.35 9.94 1.47
N GLY A 219 5.31 10.72 1.18
CA GLY A 219 5.37 12.18 1.32
C GLY A 219 5.98 12.89 0.11
N VAL A 220 6.12 12.21 -1.01
CA VAL A 220 6.61 12.80 -2.27
C VAL A 220 5.50 13.63 -2.90
N LYS A 221 5.50 14.93 -2.64
CA LYS A 221 4.47 15.85 -3.13
C LYS A 221 4.36 15.80 -4.64
N SER A 222 3.14 15.56 -5.15
CA SER A 222 2.84 15.51 -6.58
C SER A 222 3.67 14.47 -7.35
N ALA A 223 3.98 13.32 -6.75
CA ALA A 223 4.78 12.25 -7.35
C ALA A 223 4.29 11.86 -8.76
N LEU A 224 2.96 11.70 -8.91
CA LEU A 224 2.34 11.34 -10.19
C LEU A 224 2.37 12.46 -11.25
N LYS A 225 2.75 13.69 -10.89
CA LYS A 225 3.00 14.78 -11.84
C LYS A 225 4.47 14.88 -12.22
N LEU A 226 5.36 14.57 -11.27
CA LEU A 226 6.82 14.65 -11.43
C LEU A 226 7.38 13.42 -12.14
N ILE A 227 6.80 12.26 -11.87
CA ILE A 227 7.29 10.96 -12.34
C ILE A 227 6.33 10.43 -13.39
N ARG A 228 6.87 9.97 -14.51
CA ARG A 228 6.12 9.31 -15.59
C ARG A 228 6.44 7.83 -15.64
N ASP A 229 5.55 7.04 -16.25
CA ASP A 229 5.84 5.63 -16.50
C ASP A 229 7.17 5.46 -17.24
N GLY A 230 7.97 4.51 -16.80
CA GLY A 230 9.27 4.20 -17.35
C GLY A 230 10.42 5.10 -16.90
N THR A 231 10.17 6.18 -16.12
CA THR A 231 11.23 7.00 -15.51
C THR A 231 12.13 6.13 -14.64
N SER A 232 13.43 6.29 -14.74
CA SER A 232 14.41 5.61 -13.86
C SER A 232 14.35 6.19 -12.47
N LEU A 233 14.24 5.35 -11.46
CA LEU A 233 14.14 5.77 -10.06
C LEU A 233 15.11 4.98 -9.18
N SER A 234 15.58 5.63 -8.14
CA SER A 234 16.28 5.02 -7.03
C SER A 234 15.58 5.41 -5.72
N VAL A 235 15.34 4.43 -4.87
CA VAL A 235 14.62 4.58 -3.61
C VAL A 235 15.49 4.08 -2.47
N ASP A 236 15.78 4.96 -1.51
CA ASP A 236 16.43 4.60 -0.25
C ASP A 236 15.42 4.66 0.90
N GLY A 237 14.93 3.52 1.31
CA GLY A 237 14.00 3.35 2.42
C GLY A 237 14.63 3.43 3.80
N PHE A 238 15.94 3.71 3.93
CA PHE A 238 16.61 4.03 5.20
C PHE A 238 16.64 5.53 5.43
N THR A 239 17.07 6.29 4.43
CA THR A 239 17.22 7.76 4.51
C THR A 239 15.99 8.51 4.05
N GLY A 240 15.15 7.87 3.24
CA GLY A 240 14.00 8.51 2.60
C GLY A 240 14.36 9.24 1.30
N ALA A 241 15.55 9.05 0.76
CA ALA A 241 15.94 9.67 -0.50
C ALA A 241 15.28 8.97 -1.69
N LEU A 242 14.66 9.77 -2.56
CA LEU A 242 14.16 9.37 -3.87
C LEU A 242 14.97 10.12 -4.93
N THR A 243 15.64 9.38 -5.80
CA THR A 243 16.37 9.95 -6.92
C THR A 243 15.65 9.67 -8.23
N ILE A 244 15.33 10.72 -8.97
CA ILE A 244 14.75 10.65 -10.31
C ILE A 244 15.91 10.75 -11.32
N ASP A 245 15.90 9.85 -12.30
CA ASP A 245 16.93 9.69 -13.32
C ASP A 245 18.34 9.61 -12.70
N PRO A 246 18.58 8.59 -11.80
CA PRO A 246 19.85 8.42 -11.11
C PRO A 246 20.98 8.21 -12.11
N SER A 247 22.14 8.77 -11.79
CA SER A 247 23.38 8.59 -12.57
C SER A 247 23.86 7.14 -12.53
N SER A 248 24.73 6.78 -13.47
CA SER A 248 25.36 5.44 -13.47
C SER A 248 26.10 5.18 -12.16
N GLU A 249 26.74 6.21 -11.60
CA GLU A 249 27.47 6.13 -10.34
C GLU A 249 26.52 5.83 -9.18
N THR A 250 25.38 6.53 -9.08
CA THR A 250 24.33 6.26 -8.08
C THR A 250 23.79 4.83 -8.20
N LEU A 251 23.56 4.35 -9.44
CA LEU A 251 23.10 2.98 -9.67
C LEU A 251 24.12 1.92 -9.29
N GLU A 252 25.40 2.17 -9.51
CA GLU A 252 26.48 1.27 -9.09
C GLU A 252 26.61 1.22 -7.56
N GLN A 253 26.53 2.38 -6.92
CA GLN A 253 26.50 2.46 -5.45
C GLN A 253 25.34 1.65 -4.87
N ILE A 254 24.14 1.72 -5.43
CA ILE A 254 22.99 0.93 -5.00
C ILE A 254 23.23 -0.56 -5.17
N LYS A 255 23.78 -0.99 -6.31
CA LYS A 255 24.11 -2.39 -6.57
C LYS A 255 25.18 -2.94 -5.61
N SER A 256 26.15 -2.09 -5.26
CA SER A 256 27.20 -2.45 -4.29
C SER A 256 26.69 -2.46 -2.83
N HIS A 257 25.68 -1.64 -2.54
CA HIS A 257 24.98 -1.60 -1.26
C HIS A 257 23.80 -2.59 -1.24
N THR A 258 23.98 -3.79 -1.82
CA THR A 258 23.09 -4.89 -1.50
C THR A 258 23.29 -5.14 0.00
N PHE A 259 22.50 -4.42 0.82
CA PHE A 259 22.46 -4.60 2.25
C PHE A 259 21.96 -6.02 2.50
N VAL A 260 22.89 -6.94 2.59
CA VAL A 260 22.71 -8.11 3.41
C VAL A 260 22.53 -7.48 4.81
N ALA A 261 21.29 -7.40 5.28
CA ALA A 261 21.07 -7.09 6.68
C ALA A 261 21.87 -8.17 7.42
N GLU A 262 23.08 -7.82 7.89
CA GLU A 262 23.77 -8.71 8.81
C GLU A 262 22.80 -8.92 9.95
N PRO A 263 22.48 -10.16 10.27
CA PRO A 263 21.68 -10.42 11.44
C PRO A 263 22.40 -9.71 12.58
N ILE A 264 21.74 -8.73 13.20
CA ILE A 264 22.28 -8.11 14.41
C ILE A 264 22.49 -9.28 15.34
N LYS A 265 23.73 -9.68 15.53
CA LYS A 265 24.10 -10.68 16.52
C LYS A 265 23.85 -10.01 17.87
N PHE A 266 22.65 -10.17 18.36
CA PHE A 266 22.40 -9.88 19.77
C PHE A 266 23.18 -10.91 20.55
N ASP A 267 24.23 -10.47 21.22
CA ASP A 267 24.80 -11.23 22.28
C ASP A 267 23.79 -11.19 23.43
N ALA A 268 22.86 -12.14 23.39
CA ALA A 268 21.72 -12.21 24.31
C ALA A 268 22.13 -12.66 25.70
N ALA A 269 23.41 -12.96 25.90
CA ALA A 269 23.94 -13.33 27.18
C ALA A 269 24.12 -12.06 28.03
N SER A 270 23.13 -11.72 28.83
CA SER A 270 23.31 -11.07 30.12
C SER A 270 23.36 -9.56 30.28
N THR A 271 22.88 -8.75 29.40
CA THR A 271 22.82 -7.32 29.77
C THR A 271 21.43 -6.92 30.21
N ARG A 272 21.20 -6.93 31.53
CA ARG A 272 20.08 -6.17 32.11
C ARG A 272 20.24 -4.73 31.70
N SER A 273 19.26 -4.21 31.00
CA SER A 273 19.25 -2.80 30.59
C SER A 273 19.03 -1.97 31.85
N THR A 274 20.10 -1.32 32.33
CA THR A 274 20.01 -0.40 33.46
C THR A 274 20.39 1.01 33.04
N THR A 275 19.72 1.99 33.64
CA THR A 275 20.09 3.40 33.49
C THR A 275 21.37 3.71 34.25
N ILE A 276 22.01 4.86 34.01
CA ILE A 276 23.24 5.28 34.70
C ILE A 276 23.02 5.38 36.22
N ASP A 277 21.80 5.68 36.68
CA ASP A 277 21.38 5.73 38.09
C ASP A 277 20.95 4.36 38.65
N GLY A 278 21.19 3.26 37.90
CA GLY A 278 21.01 1.90 38.38
C GLY A 278 19.59 1.36 38.34
N ARG A 279 18.64 2.05 37.67
CA ARG A 279 17.28 1.54 37.52
C ARG A 279 17.21 0.52 36.38
N GLU A 280 16.59 -0.62 36.63
CA GLU A 280 16.36 -1.66 35.64
C GLU A 280 15.25 -1.23 34.68
N ILE A 281 15.52 -1.31 33.36
CA ILE A 281 14.54 -1.06 32.29
C ILE A 281 14.17 -2.40 31.68
N ILE A 282 12.90 -2.77 31.78
CA ILE A 282 12.36 -3.97 31.16
C ILE A 282 12.09 -3.67 29.66
N LEU A 283 12.92 -4.20 28.78
CA LEU A 283 12.67 -4.16 27.34
C LEU A 283 11.67 -5.26 26.98
N ARG A 284 10.63 -4.90 26.26
CA ARG A 284 9.64 -5.83 25.73
C ARG A 284 9.56 -5.65 24.22
N ALA A 285 9.48 -6.74 23.49
CA ALA A 285 9.22 -6.74 22.04
C ALA A 285 7.83 -7.31 21.77
N ASN A 286 7.12 -6.70 20.86
CA ASN A 286 5.93 -7.32 20.27
C ASN A 286 6.41 -8.33 19.25
N ILE A 287 6.02 -9.59 19.43
CA ILE A 287 6.34 -10.68 18.51
C ILE A 287 5.02 -11.07 17.82
N ASP A 288 4.81 -10.53 16.63
CA ASP A 288 3.65 -10.84 15.79
C ASP A 288 3.94 -11.98 14.80
N LEU A 289 4.77 -12.94 15.21
CA LEU A 289 5.15 -14.09 14.39
C LEU A 289 4.24 -15.27 14.68
N VAL A 290 3.79 -15.95 13.62
CA VAL A 290 3.03 -17.20 13.70
C VAL A 290 3.85 -18.31 14.36
N ASP A 291 5.19 -18.25 14.28
CA ASP A 291 6.11 -19.13 14.98
C ASP A 291 7.23 -18.33 15.66
N PRO A 292 7.09 -18.01 16.96
CA PRO A 292 8.12 -17.31 17.73
C PRO A 292 9.29 -18.23 18.12
N ALA A 293 9.21 -19.53 17.90
CA ALA A 293 10.20 -20.51 18.37
C ALA A 293 11.65 -20.19 17.93
N PRO A 294 11.93 -19.75 16.68
CA PRO A 294 13.29 -19.40 16.28
C PRO A 294 13.86 -18.17 17.01
N LEU A 295 13.00 -17.22 17.39
CA LEU A 295 13.42 -16.03 18.15
C LEU A 295 13.59 -16.32 19.63
N LEU A 296 12.70 -17.12 20.20
CA LEU A 296 12.79 -17.55 21.61
C LEU A 296 14.00 -18.46 21.86
N ALA A 297 14.38 -19.30 20.90
CA ALA A 297 15.58 -20.12 20.99
C ALA A 297 16.87 -19.29 20.99
N GLN A 298 16.88 -18.11 20.40
CA GLN A 298 18.01 -17.18 20.41
C GLN A 298 18.09 -16.33 21.68
N THR A 299 16.99 -16.20 22.43
CA THR A 299 16.93 -15.42 23.68
C THR A 299 17.06 -16.28 24.95
N ALA A 300 16.99 -17.61 24.82
CA ALA A 300 17.07 -18.57 25.93
C ALA A 300 18.43 -19.26 26.07
N ALA A 301 19.44 -18.86 25.27
CA ALA A 301 20.83 -19.34 25.37
C ALA A 301 21.74 -18.29 26.06
#